data_ba0dce4b8ee4c77d6e14969551d592ea
#
_entry.id   ba0dce4b8ee4c77d6e14969551d592ea
#
_cell.length_a   1.000
_cell.length_b   1.000
_cell.length_c   1.000
_cell.angle_alpha   90.00
_cell.angle_beta   90.00
_cell.angle_gamma   90.00
#
_symmetry.space_group_name_H-M   'P 1'
#
loop_
_entity.id
_entity.type
_entity.pdbx_description
1 polymer ?
#
loop_
_entity_poly.entity_id
_entity_poly.type
_entity_poly.pdbx_seq_one_letter_code
_entity_poly.pdbx_strand_id
1 'polypeptide(L)'
;MIIIHVLEELKQAYSKENPNKKVEIAFGSSGLLVQQMMNGAPFDLFLSADSVFPEKLKAQNKTSGNSEIYAFGKVALWSSKQDVSKGLNLILDEKIKKIAIANPELAPYGKNTVEALKKLGLYSKIEYKI
;
A
#
# COMPACT_ATOMS: atom_id res chain seq x y z
N MET A 1 -3.52 6.43 4.74
CA MET A 1 -2.72 5.19 4.88
C MET A 1 -3.24 4.43 6.09
N ILE A 2 -3.77 3.25 5.89
CA ILE A 2 -4.49 2.45 6.92
C ILE A 2 -3.56 1.98 8.04
N ILE A 3 -2.28 1.79 7.75
CA ILE A 3 -1.32 1.19 8.69
C ILE A 3 -0.90 2.10 9.86
N ILE A 4 -1.15 3.42 9.78
CA ILE A 4 -0.73 4.38 10.82
C ILE A 4 -1.30 4.02 12.19
N HIS A 5 -2.61 3.79 12.26
CA HIS A 5 -3.27 3.46 13.54
C HIS A 5 -2.76 2.15 14.12
N VAL A 6 -2.58 1.13 13.26
CA VAL A 6 -2.05 -0.18 13.68
C VAL A 6 -0.63 -0.05 14.22
N LEU A 7 0.22 0.76 13.60
CA LEU A 7 1.60 0.97 14.06
C LEU A 7 1.66 1.72 15.39
N GLU A 8 0.77 2.67 15.63
CA GLU A 8 0.70 3.35 16.93
C GLU A 8 0.23 2.40 18.05
N GLU A 9 -0.73 1.52 17.78
CA GLU A 9 -1.15 0.49 18.73
C GLU A 9 -0.02 -0.52 19.01
N LEU A 10 0.68 -0.97 17.97
CA LEU A 10 1.85 -1.85 18.11
C LEU A 10 2.97 -1.20 18.92
N LYS A 11 3.26 0.08 18.67
CA LYS A 11 4.23 0.84 19.44
C LYS A 11 3.85 0.89 20.91
N GLN A 12 2.58 1.14 21.23
CA GLN A 12 2.11 1.17 22.62
C GLN A 12 2.25 -0.21 23.29
N ALA A 13 1.88 -1.30 22.59
CA ALA A 13 2.04 -2.65 23.11
C ALA A 13 3.51 -2.99 23.35
N TYR A 14 4.38 -2.69 22.38
CA TYR A 14 5.83 -2.93 22.50
C TYR A 14 6.46 -2.14 23.66
N SER A 15 6.07 -0.88 23.82
CA SER A 15 6.60 -0.03 24.90
C SER A 15 6.20 -0.51 26.31
N LYS A 16 5.04 -1.15 26.46
CA LYS A 16 4.64 -1.78 27.73
C LYS A 16 5.54 -2.96 28.11
N GLU A 17 5.92 -3.77 27.13
CA GLU A 17 6.77 -4.92 27.33
C GLU A 17 8.26 -4.55 27.41
N ASN A 18 8.64 -3.41 26.84
CA ASN A 18 10.03 -2.94 26.75
C ASN A 18 10.17 -1.49 27.23
N PRO A 19 9.96 -1.20 28.53
CA PRO A 19 9.88 0.17 29.05
C PRO A 19 11.19 0.98 28.88
N ASN A 20 12.30 0.30 28.74
CA ASN A 20 13.62 0.94 28.56
C ASN A 20 13.98 1.20 27.08
N LYS A 21 13.09 0.84 26.13
CA LYS A 21 13.32 1.07 24.71
C LYS A 21 12.39 2.15 24.19
N LYS A 22 12.96 3.13 23.50
CA LYS A 22 12.19 4.18 22.83
C LYS A 22 11.97 3.80 21.37
N VAL A 23 10.71 3.84 20.91
CA VAL A 23 10.36 3.67 19.51
C VAL A 23 9.87 4.99 18.94
N GLU A 24 10.47 5.45 17.87
CA GLU A 24 10.04 6.60 17.09
C GLU A 24 9.57 6.14 15.72
N ILE A 25 8.46 6.68 15.23
CA ILE A 25 7.90 6.29 13.94
C ILE A 25 7.87 7.51 13.03
N ALA A 26 8.46 7.38 11.85
CA ALA A 26 8.36 8.36 10.77
C ALA A 26 7.43 7.82 9.68
N PHE A 27 6.44 8.62 9.27
CA PHE A 27 5.51 8.27 8.21
C PHE A 27 5.83 9.02 6.93
N GLY A 28 5.76 8.31 5.81
CA GLY A 28 5.98 8.88 4.49
C GLY A 28 5.57 7.93 3.37
N SER A 29 5.68 8.35 2.12
CA SER A 29 5.60 7.41 1.00
C SER A 29 6.86 6.52 1.00
N SER A 30 6.70 5.26 0.57
CA SER A 30 7.84 4.32 0.54
C SER A 30 9.03 4.88 -0.24
N GLY A 31 8.78 5.57 -1.37
CA GLY A 31 9.83 6.19 -2.16
C GLY A 31 10.56 7.34 -1.45
N LEU A 32 9.84 8.19 -0.70
CA LEU A 32 10.43 9.28 0.07
C LEU A 32 11.32 8.73 1.19
N LEU A 33 10.82 7.73 1.94
CA LEU A 33 11.58 7.11 3.02
C LEU A 33 12.86 6.43 2.49
N VAL A 34 12.76 5.74 1.35
CA VAL A 34 13.94 5.17 0.68
C VAL A 34 14.95 6.24 0.31
N GLN A 35 14.50 7.36 -0.25
CA GLN A 35 15.40 8.46 -0.58
C GLN A 35 16.12 9.01 0.66
N GLN A 36 15.41 9.15 1.78
CA GLN A 36 16.01 9.57 3.04
C GLN A 36 17.07 8.56 3.54
N MET A 37 16.76 7.25 3.48
CA MET A 37 17.72 6.20 3.87
C MET A 37 18.93 6.15 2.94
N MET A 38 18.75 6.37 1.65
CA MET A 38 19.87 6.49 0.69
C MET A 38 20.80 7.68 1.04
N ASN A 39 20.22 8.76 1.58
CA ASN A 39 20.94 9.93 2.04
C ASN A 39 21.44 9.83 3.49
N GLY A 40 21.37 8.65 4.12
CA GLY A 40 21.91 8.38 5.43
C GLY A 40 20.98 8.59 6.62
N ALA A 41 19.66 8.69 6.39
CA ALA A 41 18.72 8.74 7.51
C ALA A 41 18.80 7.45 8.35
N PRO A 42 18.90 7.56 9.70
CA PRO A 42 19.21 6.44 10.59
C PRO A 42 17.91 5.70 10.99
N PHE A 43 17.29 4.99 10.04
CA PHE A 43 16.16 4.13 10.32
C PHE A 43 16.61 2.69 10.59
N ASP A 44 16.17 2.12 11.71
CA ASP A 44 16.48 0.73 12.09
C ASP A 44 15.56 -0.28 11.42
N LEU A 45 14.29 0.12 11.14
CA LEU A 45 13.27 -0.72 10.53
C LEU A 45 12.50 0.06 9.46
N PHE A 46 12.30 -0.57 8.31
CA PHE A 46 11.52 -0.02 7.21
C PHE A 46 10.34 -0.92 6.85
N LEU A 47 9.14 -0.39 6.91
CA LEU A 47 7.89 -1.04 6.50
C LEU A 47 7.41 -0.42 5.19
N SER A 48 7.48 -1.19 4.11
CA SER A 48 7.09 -0.75 2.77
C SER A 48 5.69 -1.22 2.40
N ALA A 49 5.04 -0.49 1.51
CA ALA A 49 3.76 -0.88 0.93
C ALA A 49 3.88 -1.96 -0.17
N ASP A 50 5.08 -2.20 -0.66
CA ASP A 50 5.40 -3.22 -1.67
C ASP A 50 6.83 -3.76 -1.46
N SER A 51 7.20 -4.78 -2.22
CA SER A 51 8.55 -5.38 -2.17
C SER A 51 9.61 -4.63 -2.98
N VAL A 52 9.22 -3.75 -3.90
CA VAL A 52 10.15 -3.06 -4.82
C VAL A 52 11.14 -2.19 -4.05
N PHE A 53 10.64 -1.43 -3.08
CA PHE A 53 11.48 -0.50 -2.32
C PHE A 53 12.46 -1.19 -1.36
N PRO A 54 12.09 -2.22 -0.58
CA PRO A 54 13.04 -3.02 0.19
C PRO A 54 14.13 -3.66 -0.67
N GLU A 55 13.76 -4.24 -1.81
CA GLU A 55 14.73 -4.84 -2.74
C GLU A 55 15.70 -3.79 -3.33
N LYS A 56 15.23 -2.57 -3.57
CA LYS A 56 16.08 -1.45 -3.99
C LYS A 56 17.13 -1.10 -2.93
N LEU A 57 16.74 -1.05 -1.65
CA LEU A 57 17.68 -0.80 -0.54
C LEU A 57 18.68 -1.95 -0.41
N LYS A 58 18.22 -3.19 -0.55
CA LYS A 58 19.09 -4.38 -0.52
C LYS A 58 20.13 -4.35 -1.64
N ALA A 59 19.72 -4.03 -2.87
CA ALA A 59 20.64 -3.89 -4.02
C ALA A 59 21.73 -2.82 -3.80
N GLN A 60 21.50 -1.87 -2.91
CA GLN A 60 22.44 -0.82 -2.54
C GLN A 60 23.18 -1.12 -1.20
N ASN A 61 23.12 -2.35 -0.71
CA ASN A 61 23.73 -2.77 0.56
C ASN A 61 23.33 -1.89 1.77
N LYS A 62 22.07 -1.44 1.79
CA LYS A 62 21.50 -0.60 2.86
C LYS A 62 20.63 -1.39 3.85
N THR A 63 20.63 -2.71 3.76
CA THR A 63 19.89 -3.61 4.66
C THR A 63 20.79 -4.70 5.20
N SER A 64 20.51 -5.18 6.40
CA SER A 64 21.27 -6.25 7.08
C SER A 64 20.65 -7.64 6.90
N GLY A 65 19.85 -7.87 5.88
CA GLY A 65 19.21 -9.17 5.68
C GLY A 65 18.20 -9.15 4.54
N ASN A 66 17.33 -10.14 4.52
CA ASN A 66 16.26 -10.24 3.54
C ASN A 66 15.02 -9.46 4.01
N SER A 67 14.24 -8.98 3.05
CA SER A 67 12.92 -8.45 3.33
C SER A 67 11.93 -9.58 3.62
N GLU A 68 11.03 -9.35 4.57
CA GLU A 68 9.97 -10.28 4.95
C GLU A 68 8.61 -9.68 4.62
N ILE A 69 7.69 -10.51 4.15
CA ILE A 69 6.31 -10.08 3.89
C ILE A 69 5.54 -10.11 5.21
N TYR A 70 5.19 -8.95 5.74
CA TYR A 70 4.46 -8.84 7.00
C TYR A 70 2.93 -8.84 6.84
N ALA A 71 2.40 -8.49 5.63
CA ALA A 71 0.97 -8.49 5.34
C ALA A 71 0.70 -8.51 3.84
N PHE A 72 -0.50 -8.96 3.46
CA PHE A 72 -1.01 -8.85 2.10
C PHE A 72 -2.14 -7.83 2.06
N GLY A 73 -1.97 -6.77 1.27
CA GLY A 73 -3.04 -5.83 0.95
C GLY A 73 -4.05 -6.45 -0.02
N LYS A 74 -5.33 -6.15 0.18
CA LYS A 74 -6.41 -6.54 -0.74
C LYS A 74 -7.03 -5.28 -1.34
N VAL A 75 -7.29 -5.31 -2.64
CA VAL A 75 -8.12 -4.33 -3.32
C VAL A 75 -9.56 -4.82 -3.27
N ALA A 76 -10.48 -3.98 -2.84
CA ALA A 76 -11.89 -4.32 -2.73
C ALA A 76 -12.76 -3.32 -3.51
N LEU A 77 -13.86 -3.81 -4.07
CA LEU A 77 -14.92 -2.96 -4.61
C LEU A 77 -15.82 -2.50 -3.46
N TRP A 78 -16.07 -1.19 -3.39
CA TRP A 78 -16.96 -0.58 -2.41
C TRP A 78 -17.92 0.41 -3.07
N SER A 79 -19.13 0.48 -2.58
CA SER A 79 -20.11 1.50 -2.96
C SER A 79 -21.05 1.78 -1.80
N SER A 80 -21.41 3.07 -1.61
CA SER A 80 -22.46 3.48 -0.67
C SER A 80 -23.87 3.37 -1.26
N LYS A 81 -24.00 3.15 -2.58
CA LYS A 81 -25.28 3.21 -3.29
C LYS A 81 -25.66 1.92 -4.02
N GLN A 82 -24.68 1.07 -4.30
CA GLN A 82 -24.88 -0.14 -5.11
C GLN A 82 -24.57 -1.38 -4.29
N ASP A 83 -25.31 -2.44 -4.54
CA ASP A 83 -25.05 -3.74 -3.97
C ASP A 83 -23.84 -4.39 -4.65
N VAL A 84 -22.68 -4.33 -3.97
CA VAL A 84 -21.42 -4.88 -4.46
C VAL A 84 -21.32 -6.41 -4.35
N SER A 85 -22.27 -7.08 -3.69
CA SER A 85 -22.32 -8.55 -3.60
C SER A 85 -22.45 -9.22 -4.97
N LYS A 86 -22.91 -8.47 -5.96
CA LYS A 86 -22.95 -8.88 -7.39
C LYS A 86 -21.59 -9.04 -8.04
N GLY A 87 -20.52 -8.69 -7.30
CA GLY A 87 -19.15 -8.84 -7.77
C GLY A 87 -18.71 -7.76 -8.76
N LEU A 88 -17.53 -8.00 -9.34
CA LEU A 88 -16.82 -6.99 -10.14
C LEU A 88 -17.56 -6.61 -11.44
N ASN A 89 -18.42 -7.48 -11.97
CA ASN A 89 -19.20 -7.18 -13.17
C ASN A 89 -20.16 -5.98 -13.00
N LEU A 90 -20.44 -5.60 -11.75
CA LEU A 90 -21.22 -4.40 -11.44
C LEU A 90 -20.61 -3.13 -12.09
N ILE A 91 -19.31 -3.05 -12.22
CA ILE A 91 -18.63 -1.88 -12.81
C ILE A 91 -18.97 -1.67 -14.29
N LEU A 92 -19.47 -2.70 -14.98
CA LEU A 92 -19.91 -2.64 -16.37
C LEU A 92 -21.31 -2.03 -16.51
N ASP A 93 -22.10 -1.97 -15.43
CA ASP A 93 -23.46 -1.40 -15.48
C ASP A 93 -23.39 0.06 -15.94
N GLU A 94 -24.24 0.42 -16.91
CA GLU A 94 -24.32 1.77 -17.46
C GLU A 94 -24.78 2.82 -16.43
N LYS A 95 -25.45 2.38 -15.36
CA LYS A 95 -25.82 3.24 -14.23
C LYS A 95 -24.62 3.73 -13.44
N ILE A 96 -23.50 3.01 -13.47
CA ILE A 96 -22.23 3.41 -12.88
C ILE A 96 -21.52 4.38 -13.84
N LYS A 97 -21.54 5.65 -13.52
CA LYS A 97 -20.96 6.71 -14.37
C LYS A 97 -19.51 7.03 -14.03
N LYS A 98 -19.10 6.87 -12.76
CA LYS A 98 -17.75 7.17 -12.29
C LYS A 98 -17.27 6.12 -11.32
N ILE A 99 -15.98 5.76 -11.43
CA ILE A 99 -15.28 4.83 -10.58
C ILE A 99 -14.02 5.54 -10.08
N ALA A 100 -13.86 5.65 -8.76
CA ALA A 100 -12.64 6.20 -8.17
C ALA A 100 -11.65 5.07 -7.91
N ILE A 101 -10.43 5.27 -8.35
CA ILE A 101 -9.27 4.44 -7.98
C ILE A 101 -8.14 5.34 -7.46
N ALA A 102 -7.20 4.78 -6.71
CA ALA A 102 -5.98 5.48 -6.38
C ALA A 102 -5.17 5.75 -7.66
N ASN A 103 -4.44 6.87 -7.72
CA ASN A 103 -3.62 7.21 -8.89
C ASN A 103 -2.57 6.09 -9.13
N PRO A 104 -2.59 5.42 -10.30
CA PRO A 104 -1.70 4.30 -10.58
C PRO A 104 -0.22 4.71 -10.72
N GLU A 105 0.07 5.96 -10.99
CA GLU A 105 1.45 6.48 -11.09
C GLU A 105 2.06 6.76 -9.71
N LEU A 106 1.23 7.08 -8.72
CA LEU A 106 1.67 7.53 -7.40
C LEU A 106 1.43 6.50 -6.29
N ALA A 107 0.50 5.56 -6.50
CA ALA A 107 0.07 4.65 -5.45
C ALA A 107 0.11 3.19 -5.91
N PRO A 108 0.78 2.28 -5.17
CA PRO A 108 0.82 0.86 -5.48
C PRO A 108 -0.57 0.23 -5.62
N TYR A 109 -1.53 0.64 -4.79
CA TYR A 109 -2.91 0.16 -4.88
C TYR A 109 -3.61 0.55 -6.18
N GLY A 110 -3.34 1.75 -6.71
CA GLY A 110 -3.85 2.18 -8.01
C GLY A 110 -3.28 1.34 -9.14
N LYS A 111 -1.96 1.13 -9.14
CA LYS A 111 -1.28 0.27 -10.10
C LYS A 111 -1.85 -1.16 -10.07
N ASN A 112 -1.95 -1.75 -8.88
CA ASN A 112 -2.49 -3.09 -8.69
C ASN A 112 -3.96 -3.19 -9.14
N THR A 113 -4.77 -2.15 -8.91
CA THR A 113 -6.15 -2.09 -9.38
C THR A 113 -6.23 -2.12 -10.91
N VAL A 114 -5.44 -1.28 -11.58
CA VAL A 114 -5.39 -1.24 -13.06
C VAL A 114 -4.90 -2.58 -13.63
N GLU A 115 -3.85 -3.17 -13.05
CA GLU A 115 -3.34 -4.48 -13.48
C GLU A 115 -4.37 -5.59 -13.31
N ALA A 116 -5.08 -5.63 -12.18
CA ALA A 116 -6.14 -6.59 -11.93
C ALA A 116 -7.28 -6.44 -12.95
N LEU A 117 -7.73 -5.21 -13.20
CA LEU A 117 -8.78 -4.93 -14.19
C LEU A 117 -8.35 -5.31 -15.61
N LYS A 118 -7.08 -5.09 -15.98
CA LYS A 118 -6.51 -5.51 -17.27
C LYS A 118 -6.48 -7.03 -17.39
N LYS A 119 -6.00 -7.74 -16.36
CA LYS A 119 -5.98 -9.21 -16.34
C LYS A 119 -7.37 -9.83 -16.50
N LEU A 120 -8.39 -9.17 -15.98
CA LEU A 120 -9.79 -9.60 -16.09
C LEU A 120 -10.49 -9.14 -17.39
N GLY A 121 -9.79 -8.40 -18.27
CA GLY A 121 -10.38 -7.87 -19.50
C GLY A 121 -11.47 -6.80 -19.28
N LEU A 122 -11.45 -6.17 -18.10
CA LEU A 122 -12.46 -5.17 -17.71
C LEU A 122 -11.97 -3.74 -17.94
N TYR A 123 -10.67 -3.48 -17.89
CA TYR A 123 -10.12 -2.12 -17.90
C TYR A 123 -10.58 -1.32 -19.13
N SER A 124 -10.39 -1.86 -20.34
CA SER A 124 -10.75 -1.19 -21.59
C SER A 124 -12.26 -0.87 -21.72
N LYS A 125 -13.10 -1.59 -20.97
CA LYS A 125 -14.55 -1.39 -20.96
C LYS A 125 -15.00 -0.27 -20.02
N ILE A 126 -14.13 0.13 -19.08
CA ILE A 126 -14.49 1.08 -18.01
C ILE A 126 -13.51 2.24 -17.83
N GLU A 127 -12.42 2.28 -18.58
CA GLU A 127 -11.38 3.34 -18.43
C GLU A 127 -11.96 4.75 -18.56
N TYR A 128 -13.01 4.93 -19.38
CA TYR A 128 -13.72 6.20 -19.51
C TYR A 128 -14.55 6.60 -18.27
N LYS A 129 -14.72 5.67 -17.31
CA LYS A 129 -15.41 5.91 -16.02
C LYS A 129 -14.45 6.24 -14.89
N ILE A 130 -13.13 6.03 -15.08
CA ILE A 130 -12.09 6.20 -14.07
C ILE A 130 -11.63 7.65 -13.96
#